data_9b175adb9a7217b6d4d21029275154fc
#
_entry.id   9b175adb9a7217b6d4d21029275154fc
#
_cell.length_a   1.000
_cell.length_b   1.000
_cell.length_c   1.000
_cell.angle_alpha   90.00
_cell.angle_beta   90.00
_cell.angle_gamma   90.00
#
_symmetry.space_group_name_H-M   'P 1'
#
loop_
_entity.id
_entity.type
_entity.pdbx_description
1 polymer ?
#
loop_
_entity_poly.entity_id
_entity_poly.type
_entity_poly.pdbx_seq_one_letter_code
_entity_poly.pdbx_strand_id
1 'polypeptide(L)'
;MINPRPKIPFTQILDALLDNAQPFPPQYLYRFSDLQPADQEALGAVWTKIETQRRINLLEDLEDLLESDTVLLFDEISQLALKDPEAQVRTVAVRLQAENPKESRARVFMCMAEKDSDEFVRAAAVSSLGQYVYLGELDKISPETLHLVEDKLFDIVNGQDTDLVRRRALESVGFCSREETVPLIEKAYQHKDTGWVASALFAMGRSMDSRWEKEVMGNLNSPDPELSFEAIRAAGKMEIQAARLRLLKMLASYDELDEDVRGAVIWSLSEIGGEGVRKKLEGLLEQLDDDDEIEYLEEALENLEFTEDFKLAGMFDLETLKNAELDTVIDLEHARLEDDEPLSWEDDEYNGADEEDEE
;
A
#
# COMPACT_ATOMS: atom_id res chain seq x y z
N MET A 1 -11.90 -32.46 19.58
CA MET A 1 -11.65 -33.07 18.26
C MET A 1 -12.59 -32.42 17.29
N ILE A 2 -12.09 -31.48 16.49
CA ILE A 2 -12.85 -30.82 15.42
C ILE A 2 -12.97 -31.89 14.33
N ASN A 3 -14.19 -32.31 14.06
CA ASN A 3 -14.48 -33.28 13.00
C ASN A 3 -14.07 -32.60 11.66
N PRO A 4 -13.12 -33.15 10.87
CA PRO A 4 -12.76 -32.52 9.62
C PRO A 4 -14.01 -32.48 8.73
N ARG A 5 -14.44 -31.28 8.34
CA ARG A 5 -15.52 -31.10 7.36
C ARG A 5 -15.19 -31.96 6.15
N PRO A 6 -16.12 -32.77 5.62
CA PRO A 6 -15.84 -33.61 4.45
C PRO A 6 -15.35 -32.69 3.32
N LYS A 7 -14.16 -32.99 2.76
CA LYS A 7 -13.62 -32.22 1.63
C LYS A 7 -14.60 -32.38 0.46
N ILE A 8 -15.23 -31.29 0.07
CA ILE A 8 -16.13 -31.24 -1.10
C ILE A 8 -15.31 -31.65 -2.33
N PRO A 9 -15.74 -32.63 -3.13
CA PRO A 9 -15.05 -33.03 -4.36
C PRO A 9 -14.99 -31.85 -5.33
N PHE A 10 -13.82 -31.61 -5.93
CA PHE A 10 -13.67 -30.47 -6.85
C PHE A 10 -14.56 -30.57 -8.10
N THR A 11 -14.88 -31.79 -8.54
CA THR A 11 -15.86 -32.03 -9.62
C THR A 11 -17.24 -31.44 -9.30
N GLN A 12 -17.69 -31.50 -8.06
CA GLN A 12 -18.97 -30.90 -7.63
C GLN A 12 -18.91 -29.36 -7.73
N ILE A 13 -17.74 -28.76 -7.48
CA ILE A 13 -17.52 -27.31 -7.62
C ILE A 13 -17.56 -26.91 -9.10
N LEU A 14 -16.92 -27.70 -9.97
CA LEU A 14 -16.96 -27.47 -11.42
C LEU A 14 -18.38 -27.58 -11.98
N ASP A 15 -19.16 -28.56 -11.50
CA ASP A 15 -20.58 -28.71 -11.88
C ASP A 15 -21.39 -27.47 -11.47
N ALA A 16 -21.15 -26.94 -10.26
CA ALA A 16 -21.80 -25.72 -9.78
C ALA A 16 -21.37 -24.47 -10.54
N LEU A 17 -20.10 -24.39 -11.00
CA LEU A 17 -19.65 -23.29 -11.86
C LEU A 17 -20.32 -23.30 -13.24
N LEU A 18 -20.64 -24.47 -13.76
CA LEU A 18 -21.28 -24.64 -15.07
C LEU A 18 -22.81 -24.52 -15.01
N ASP A 19 -23.41 -24.59 -13.81
CA ASP A 19 -24.85 -24.46 -13.61
C ASP A 19 -25.24 -22.98 -13.41
N ASN A 20 -25.66 -22.33 -14.49
CA ASN A 20 -26.11 -20.94 -14.47
C ASN A 20 -27.52 -20.76 -13.87
N ALA A 21 -28.25 -21.84 -13.57
CA ALA A 21 -29.60 -21.78 -13.03
C ALA A 21 -29.61 -21.56 -11.49
N GLN A 22 -28.51 -21.81 -10.83
CA GLN A 22 -28.36 -21.68 -9.38
C GLN A 22 -27.24 -20.70 -9.01
N PRO A 23 -27.35 -19.95 -7.91
CA PRO A 23 -26.24 -19.16 -7.38
C PRO A 23 -25.07 -20.07 -7.01
N PHE A 24 -23.84 -19.57 -7.15
CA PHE A 24 -22.65 -20.31 -6.73
C PHE A 24 -22.58 -20.36 -5.19
N PRO A 25 -22.42 -21.54 -4.57
CA PRO A 25 -22.42 -21.64 -3.12
C PRO A 25 -21.17 -21.01 -2.48
N PRO A 26 -21.28 -20.02 -1.58
CA PRO A 26 -20.13 -19.33 -0.99
C PRO A 26 -19.12 -20.26 -0.31
N GLN A 27 -19.58 -21.36 0.30
CA GLN A 27 -18.70 -22.34 0.93
C GLN A 27 -17.72 -23.04 -0.01
N TYR A 28 -17.90 -22.92 -1.34
CA TYR A 28 -17.02 -23.49 -2.35
C TYR A 28 -15.82 -22.57 -2.65
N LEU A 29 -15.88 -21.28 -2.32
CA LEU A 29 -14.83 -20.30 -2.56
C LEU A 29 -13.50 -20.73 -1.92
N TYR A 30 -13.54 -21.21 -0.69
CA TYR A 30 -12.35 -21.69 0.04
C TYR A 30 -11.58 -22.83 -0.67
N ARG A 31 -12.24 -23.52 -1.64
CA ARG A 31 -11.63 -24.62 -2.39
C ARG A 31 -10.73 -24.16 -3.53
N PHE A 32 -10.73 -22.87 -3.84
CA PHE A 32 -9.83 -22.26 -4.82
C PHE A 32 -8.48 -21.84 -4.22
N SER A 33 -8.36 -21.85 -2.89
CA SER A 33 -7.08 -21.64 -2.23
C SER A 33 -6.17 -22.87 -2.40
N ASP A 34 -4.92 -22.65 -2.82
CA ASP A 34 -3.89 -23.70 -3.01
C ASP A 34 -4.37 -24.87 -3.87
N LEU A 35 -4.88 -24.58 -5.06
CA LEU A 35 -5.38 -25.60 -6.00
C LEU A 35 -4.31 -26.64 -6.33
N GLN A 36 -4.65 -27.92 -6.14
CA GLN A 36 -3.76 -29.01 -6.54
C GLN A 36 -3.66 -29.11 -8.08
N PRO A 37 -2.56 -29.60 -8.64
CA PRO A 37 -2.35 -29.67 -10.09
C PRO A 37 -3.50 -30.33 -10.87
N ALA A 38 -4.11 -31.38 -10.32
CA ALA A 38 -5.25 -32.07 -10.93
C ALA A 38 -6.51 -31.20 -10.96
N ASP A 39 -6.74 -30.39 -9.89
CA ASP A 39 -7.88 -29.46 -9.82
C ASP A 39 -7.66 -28.26 -10.75
N GLN A 40 -6.40 -27.77 -10.87
CA GLN A 40 -6.03 -26.73 -11.86
C GLN A 40 -6.27 -27.17 -13.30
N GLU A 41 -5.84 -28.39 -13.65
CA GLU A 41 -6.06 -28.96 -14.98
C GLU A 41 -7.57 -29.11 -15.28
N ALA A 42 -8.33 -29.62 -14.31
CA ALA A 42 -9.77 -29.79 -14.44
C ALA A 42 -10.50 -28.44 -14.58
N LEU A 43 -10.13 -27.42 -13.81
CA LEU A 43 -10.66 -26.07 -13.93
C LEU A 43 -10.32 -25.46 -15.30
N GLY A 44 -9.06 -25.54 -15.72
CA GLY A 44 -8.61 -25.04 -17.02
C GLY A 44 -9.37 -25.66 -18.20
N ALA A 45 -9.72 -26.95 -18.12
CA ALA A 45 -10.48 -27.67 -19.17
C ALA A 45 -11.93 -27.16 -19.33
N VAL A 46 -12.51 -26.54 -18.29
CA VAL A 46 -13.89 -26.03 -18.31
C VAL A 46 -13.97 -24.50 -18.29
N TRP A 47 -12.88 -23.80 -17.99
CA TRP A 47 -12.86 -22.36 -17.71
C TRP A 47 -13.62 -21.52 -18.73
N THR A 48 -13.32 -21.67 -20.01
CA THR A 48 -14.00 -20.92 -21.10
C THR A 48 -15.43 -21.36 -21.37
N LYS A 49 -15.92 -22.45 -20.74
CA LYS A 49 -17.31 -22.90 -20.82
C LYS A 49 -18.17 -22.28 -19.71
N ILE A 50 -17.53 -21.79 -18.67
CA ILE A 50 -18.20 -21.03 -17.61
C ILE A 50 -18.63 -19.69 -18.19
N GLU A 51 -19.85 -19.26 -17.93
CA GLU A 51 -20.37 -17.97 -18.35
C GLU A 51 -19.48 -16.82 -17.87
N THR A 52 -19.28 -15.80 -18.72
CA THR A 52 -18.38 -14.67 -18.42
C THR A 52 -18.70 -14.01 -17.08
N GLN A 53 -20.00 -13.69 -16.87
CA GLN A 53 -20.40 -13.05 -15.60
C GLN A 53 -20.12 -13.94 -14.39
N ARG A 54 -20.27 -15.25 -14.54
CA ARG A 54 -19.94 -16.20 -13.47
C ARG A 54 -18.44 -16.22 -13.13
N ARG A 55 -17.57 -16.09 -14.16
CA ARG A 55 -16.12 -15.98 -13.95
C ARG A 55 -15.74 -14.67 -13.25
N ILE A 56 -16.39 -13.56 -13.64
CA ILE A 56 -16.19 -12.26 -12.99
C ILE A 56 -16.61 -12.35 -11.53
N ASN A 57 -17.85 -12.72 -11.25
CA ASN A 57 -18.38 -12.82 -9.87
C ASN A 57 -17.53 -13.76 -9.01
N LEU A 58 -17.09 -14.90 -9.56
CA LEU A 58 -16.21 -15.81 -8.82
C LEU A 58 -14.92 -15.12 -8.38
N LEU A 59 -14.28 -14.35 -9.26
CA LEU A 59 -13.01 -13.69 -8.92
C LEU A 59 -13.24 -12.52 -7.96
N GLU A 60 -14.34 -11.80 -8.09
CA GLU A 60 -14.75 -10.74 -7.16
C GLU A 60 -15.05 -11.32 -5.77
N ASP A 61 -15.84 -12.41 -5.70
CA ASP A 61 -16.09 -13.14 -4.44
C ASP A 61 -14.77 -13.63 -3.78
N LEU A 62 -13.75 -13.98 -4.57
CA LEU A 62 -12.44 -14.37 -4.04
C LEU A 62 -11.61 -13.17 -3.60
N GLU A 63 -11.76 -12.02 -4.24
CA GLU A 63 -11.14 -10.74 -3.84
C GLU A 63 -11.71 -10.31 -2.48
N ASP A 64 -13.04 -10.27 -2.32
CA ASP A 64 -13.73 -9.97 -1.06
C ASP A 64 -13.32 -10.94 0.08
N LEU A 65 -13.14 -12.22 -0.27
CA LEU A 65 -12.73 -13.22 0.73
C LEU A 65 -11.30 -13.00 1.24
N LEU A 66 -10.38 -12.42 0.44
CA LEU A 66 -9.03 -12.08 0.88
C LEU A 66 -9.00 -10.93 1.89
N GLU A 67 -9.96 -10.01 1.83
CA GLU A 67 -10.08 -8.93 2.82
C GLU A 67 -10.37 -9.49 4.22
N SER A 68 -11.17 -10.57 4.29
CA SER A 68 -11.56 -11.22 5.55
C SER A 68 -10.61 -12.33 6.01
N ASP A 69 -9.82 -12.96 5.12
CA ASP A 69 -8.91 -14.07 5.44
C ASP A 69 -7.62 -14.01 4.60
N THR A 70 -6.62 -13.32 5.14
CA THR A 70 -5.31 -13.10 4.50
C THR A 70 -4.42 -14.35 4.38
N VAL A 71 -4.86 -15.50 4.91
CA VAL A 71 -4.12 -16.77 4.79
C VAL A 71 -4.43 -17.48 3.47
N LEU A 72 -5.53 -17.13 2.82
CA LEU A 72 -5.93 -17.72 1.55
C LEU A 72 -5.01 -17.29 0.41
N LEU A 73 -4.79 -18.19 -0.56
CA LEU A 73 -3.95 -17.96 -1.73
C LEU A 73 -4.69 -18.39 -2.99
N PHE A 74 -4.94 -17.46 -3.90
CA PHE A 74 -5.68 -17.70 -5.14
C PHE A 74 -4.81 -17.57 -6.39
N ASP A 75 -3.52 -17.90 -6.26
CA ASP A 75 -2.52 -17.77 -7.31
C ASP A 75 -2.85 -18.52 -8.59
N GLU A 76 -3.30 -19.76 -8.45
CA GLU A 76 -3.51 -20.66 -9.59
C GLU A 76 -4.71 -20.24 -10.44
N ILE A 77 -5.82 -19.89 -9.78
CA ILE A 77 -7.02 -19.43 -10.49
C ILE A 77 -6.78 -18.06 -11.12
N SER A 78 -6.13 -17.14 -10.42
CA SER A 78 -5.83 -15.81 -10.98
C SER A 78 -4.86 -15.90 -12.16
N GLN A 79 -3.82 -16.77 -12.12
CA GLN A 79 -2.94 -17.00 -13.28
C GLN A 79 -3.68 -17.59 -14.50
N LEU A 80 -4.68 -18.44 -14.28
CA LEU A 80 -5.55 -18.92 -15.34
C LEU A 80 -6.37 -17.77 -15.93
N ALA A 81 -6.97 -16.94 -15.07
CA ALA A 81 -7.85 -15.83 -15.42
C ALA A 81 -7.10 -14.66 -16.09
N LEU A 82 -5.80 -14.43 -15.82
CA LEU A 82 -4.99 -13.45 -16.56
C LEU A 82 -4.91 -13.70 -18.07
N LYS A 83 -5.25 -14.92 -18.53
CA LYS A 83 -5.24 -15.31 -19.95
C LYS A 83 -6.66 -15.38 -20.54
N ASP A 84 -7.65 -14.93 -19.80
CA ASP A 84 -9.04 -14.98 -20.24
C ASP A 84 -9.25 -14.12 -21.50
N PRO A 85 -10.09 -14.55 -22.47
CA PRO A 85 -10.43 -13.73 -23.62
C PRO A 85 -11.15 -12.42 -23.22
N GLU A 86 -11.91 -12.43 -22.12
CA GLU A 86 -12.67 -11.28 -21.66
C GLU A 86 -11.82 -10.32 -20.80
N ALA A 87 -11.82 -9.05 -21.18
CA ALA A 87 -10.99 -8.04 -20.50
C ALA A 87 -11.38 -7.86 -19.03
N GLN A 88 -12.68 -7.84 -18.71
CA GLN A 88 -13.14 -7.71 -17.32
C GLN A 88 -12.60 -8.83 -16.41
N VAL A 89 -12.62 -10.08 -16.90
CA VAL A 89 -12.05 -11.22 -16.16
C VAL A 89 -10.56 -11.02 -15.91
N ARG A 90 -9.80 -10.55 -16.93
CA ARG A 90 -8.38 -10.24 -16.75
C ARG A 90 -8.14 -9.10 -15.77
N THR A 91 -8.99 -8.07 -15.79
CA THR A 91 -8.89 -6.93 -14.86
C THR A 91 -9.02 -7.37 -13.40
N VAL A 92 -10.05 -8.16 -13.07
CA VAL A 92 -10.23 -8.69 -11.70
C VAL A 92 -9.08 -9.64 -11.32
N ALA A 93 -8.63 -10.48 -12.27
CA ALA A 93 -7.49 -11.37 -12.03
C ALA A 93 -6.18 -10.61 -11.69
N VAL A 94 -5.97 -9.44 -12.31
CA VAL A 94 -4.82 -8.57 -11.99
C VAL A 94 -4.95 -8.04 -10.55
N ARG A 95 -6.13 -7.56 -10.14
CA ARG A 95 -6.37 -7.06 -8.77
C ARG A 95 -6.16 -8.18 -7.74
N LEU A 96 -6.79 -9.33 -7.97
CA LEU A 96 -6.67 -10.50 -7.09
C LEU A 96 -5.20 -10.96 -6.90
N GLN A 97 -4.34 -10.82 -7.92
CA GLN A 97 -2.91 -11.09 -7.78
C GLN A 97 -2.11 -9.98 -7.10
N ALA A 98 -2.61 -8.75 -7.11
CA ALA A 98 -1.94 -7.62 -6.47
C ALA A 98 -1.94 -7.72 -4.95
N GLU A 99 -2.93 -8.41 -4.36
CA GLU A 99 -3.03 -8.62 -2.90
C GLU A 99 -1.86 -9.43 -2.32
N ASN A 100 -1.24 -10.30 -3.13
CA ASN A 100 -0.05 -11.05 -2.72
C ASN A 100 1.06 -10.91 -3.79
N PRO A 101 1.76 -9.76 -3.85
CA PRO A 101 2.72 -9.47 -4.90
C PRO A 101 3.96 -10.36 -4.78
N LYS A 102 4.24 -11.15 -5.82
CA LYS A 102 5.46 -11.94 -5.97
C LYS A 102 6.37 -11.27 -6.98
N GLU A 103 7.64 -11.06 -6.64
CA GLU A 103 8.61 -10.37 -7.50
C GLU A 103 8.64 -10.92 -8.94
N SER A 104 8.52 -12.25 -9.09
CA SER A 104 8.49 -12.90 -10.40
C SER A 104 7.33 -12.46 -11.32
N ARG A 105 6.26 -11.87 -10.75
CA ARG A 105 5.09 -11.39 -11.49
C ARG A 105 5.21 -9.97 -12.02
N ALA A 106 6.14 -9.16 -11.48
CA ALA A 106 6.36 -7.79 -11.95
C ALA A 106 6.48 -7.73 -13.48
N ARG A 107 7.23 -8.68 -14.09
CA ARG A 107 7.39 -8.76 -15.55
C ARG A 107 6.09 -9.09 -16.29
N VAL A 108 5.20 -9.86 -15.68
CA VAL A 108 3.88 -10.18 -16.25
C VAL A 108 3.03 -8.90 -16.29
N PHE A 109 2.95 -8.18 -15.18
CA PHE A 109 2.20 -6.91 -15.11
C PHE A 109 2.80 -5.83 -16.02
N MET A 110 4.12 -5.69 -16.10
CA MET A 110 4.76 -4.81 -17.08
C MET A 110 4.38 -5.14 -18.53
N CYS A 111 4.32 -6.44 -18.85
CA CYS A 111 3.89 -6.89 -20.18
C CYS A 111 2.40 -6.58 -20.45
N MET A 112 1.52 -6.80 -19.45
CA MET A 112 0.10 -6.50 -19.56
C MET A 112 -0.13 -4.99 -19.66
N ALA A 113 0.54 -4.19 -18.85
CA ALA A 113 0.49 -2.73 -18.90
C ALA A 113 0.89 -2.14 -20.26
N GLU A 114 1.79 -2.81 -21.00
CA GLU A 114 2.25 -2.37 -22.32
C GLU A 114 1.41 -2.90 -23.47
N LYS A 115 0.91 -4.14 -23.36
CA LYS A 115 0.45 -4.91 -24.53
C LYS A 115 -1.00 -5.34 -24.50
N ASP A 116 -1.69 -5.28 -23.36
CA ASP A 116 -3.09 -5.65 -23.35
C ASP A 116 -3.91 -4.68 -24.23
N SER A 117 -4.81 -5.23 -25.01
CA SER A 117 -5.65 -4.45 -25.92
C SER A 117 -6.64 -3.55 -25.19
N ASP A 118 -7.02 -3.93 -23.96
CA ASP A 118 -8.01 -3.22 -23.17
C ASP A 118 -7.33 -2.23 -22.18
N GLU A 119 -7.82 -1.00 -22.15
CA GLU A 119 -7.22 0.04 -21.31
C GLU A 119 -7.42 -0.18 -19.81
N PHE A 120 -8.54 -0.82 -19.42
CA PHE A 120 -8.80 -1.11 -18.00
C PHE A 120 -7.87 -2.20 -17.48
N VAL A 121 -7.55 -3.20 -18.32
CA VAL A 121 -6.53 -4.21 -17.98
C VAL A 121 -5.16 -3.57 -17.85
N ARG A 122 -4.78 -2.66 -18.79
CA ARG A 122 -3.51 -1.95 -18.70
C ARG A 122 -3.46 -1.08 -17.44
N ALA A 123 -4.54 -0.36 -17.14
CA ALA A 123 -4.65 0.48 -15.95
C ALA A 123 -4.53 -0.33 -14.65
N ALA A 124 -5.22 -1.47 -14.55
CA ALA A 124 -5.11 -2.37 -13.39
C ALA A 124 -3.68 -2.90 -13.22
N ALA A 125 -3.04 -3.35 -14.32
CA ALA A 125 -1.67 -3.82 -14.29
C ALA A 125 -0.69 -2.73 -13.83
N VAL A 126 -0.88 -1.49 -14.30
CA VAL A 126 -0.10 -0.31 -13.89
C VAL A 126 -0.29 -0.01 -12.39
N SER A 127 -1.55 -0.04 -11.90
CA SER A 127 -1.83 0.16 -10.46
C SER A 127 -1.16 -0.91 -9.60
N SER A 128 -1.19 -2.17 -10.06
CA SER A 128 -0.51 -3.28 -9.37
C SER A 128 1.02 -3.11 -9.32
N LEU A 129 1.63 -2.48 -10.34
CA LEU A 129 3.06 -2.18 -10.33
C LEU A 129 3.45 -1.20 -9.20
N GLY A 130 2.53 -0.36 -8.74
CA GLY A 130 2.77 0.53 -7.59
C GLY A 130 3.13 -0.22 -6.30
N GLN A 131 2.59 -1.44 -6.10
CA GLN A 131 2.97 -2.29 -4.96
C GLN A 131 4.44 -2.74 -5.05
N TYR A 132 4.97 -2.97 -6.25
CA TYR A 132 6.37 -3.33 -6.41
C TYR A 132 7.30 -2.13 -6.16
N VAL A 133 6.86 -0.90 -6.50
CA VAL A 133 7.60 0.31 -6.10
C VAL A 133 7.65 0.39 -4.57
N TYR A 134 6.50 0.28 -3.90
CA TYR A 134 6.43 0.30 -2.44
C TYR A 134 7.31 -0.78 -1.78
N LEU A 135 7.24 -2.03 -2.28
CA LEU A 135 8.08 -3.11 -1.77
C LEU A 135 9.57 -2.89 -2.03
N GLY A 136 9.91 -2.27 -3.16
CA GLY A 136 11.29 -1.93 -3.49
C GLY A 136 11.87 -0.83 -2.60
N GLU A 137 11.09 0.22 -2.32
CA GLU A 137 11.48 1.28 -1.38
C GLU A 137 11.65 0.76 0.06
N LEU A 138 11.05 -0.40 0.38
CA LEU A 138 11.22 -1.12 1.65
C LEU A 138 12.30 -2.23 1.59
N ASP A 139 13.11 -2.31 0.54
CA ASP A 139 14.12 -3.35 0.33
C ASP A 139 13.58 -4.80 0.34
N LYS A 140 12.28 -5.00 0.01
CA LYS A 140 11.63 -6.32 0.01
C LYS A 140 11.69 -7.05 -1.33
N ILE A 141 12.11 -6.38 -2.38
CA ILE A 141 12.39 -6.94 -3.71
C ILE A 141 13.77 -6.49 -4.18
N SER A 142 14.29 -7.12 -5.25
CA SER A 142 15.59 -6.76 -5.78
C SER A 142 15.62 -5.33 -6.35
N PRO A 143 16.72 -4.57 -6.17
CA PRO A 143 16.89 -3.25 -6.80
C PRO A 143 16.74 -3.29 -8.32
N GLU A 144 17.14 -4.40 -8.97
CA GLU A 144 16.97 -4.59 -10.41
C GLU A 144 15.48 -4.56 -10.80
N THR A 145 14.64 -5.31 -10.06
CA THR A 145 13.19 -5.33 -10.31
C THR A 145 12.57 -3.98 -10.03
N LEU A 146 12.95 -3.31 -8.93
CA LEU A 146 12.48 -1.96 -8.61
C LEU A 146 12.76 -1.00 -9.77
N HIS A 147 14.01 -0.88 -10.21
CA HIS A 147 14.38 0.05 -11.29
C HIS A 147 13.64 -0.27 -12.60
N LEU A 148 13.47 -1.55 -12.95
CA LEU A 148 12.71 -1.93 -14.15
C LEU A 148 11.25 -1.51 -14.08
N VAL A 149 10.61 -1.63 -12.91
CA VAL A 149 9.22 -1.21 -12.69
C VAL A 149 9.11 0.30 -12.73
N GLU A 150 9.98 1.02 -12.04
CA GLU A 150 10.02 2.49 -12.05
C GLU A 150 10.18 3.05 -13.46
N ASP A 151 11.19 2.59 -14.20
CA ASP A 151 11.44 3.03 -15.57
C ASP A 151 10.19 2.80 -16.45
N LYS A 152 9.54 1.63 -16.30
CA LYS A 152 8.31 1.33 -17.04
C LYS A 152 7.18 2.31 -16.66
N LEU A 153 6.99 2.63 -15.39
CA LEU A 153 5.97 3.55 -14.93
C LEU A 153 6.25 4.98 -15.42
N PHE A 154 7.49 5.46 -15.35
CA PHE A 154 7.90 6.76 -15.89
C PHE A 154 7.67 6.86 -17.41
N ASP A 155 7.97 5.79 -18.15
CA ASP A 155 7.70 5.71 -19.58
C ASP A 155 6.20 5.82 -19.87
N ILE A 156 5.34 5.16 -19.08
CA ILE A 156 3.87 5.20 -19.25
C ILE A 156 3.32 6.60 -18.92
N VAL A 157 3.71 7.21 -17.78
CA VAL A 157 3.25 8.58 -17.42
C VAL A 157 3.56 9.59 -18.53
N ASN A 158 4.76 9.50 -19.11
CA ASN A 158 5.20 10.43 -20.17
C ASN A 158 4.80 9.97 -21.58
N GLY A 159 4.22 8.78 -21.72
CA GLY A 159 3.89 8.15 -22.99
C GLY A 159 2.64 8.67 -23.65
N GLN A 160 2.08 7.85 -24.55
CA GLN A 160 0.92 8.19 -25.40
C GLN A 160 -0.31 7.30 -25.11
N ASP A 161 -0.30 6.57 -24.00
CA ASP A 161 -1.47 5.78 -23.61
C ASP A 161 -2.65 6.69 -23.19
N THR A 162 -3.80 6.10 -22.91
CA THR A 162 -4.97 6.85 -22.44
C THR A 162 -4.68 7.59 -21.13
N ASP A 163 -5.43 8.66 -20.87
CA ASP A 163 -5.26 9.41 -19.63
C ASP A 163 -5.51 8.52 -18.39
N LEU A 164 -6.41 7.54 -18.48
CA LEU A 164 -6.64 6.57 -17.41
C LEU A 164 -5.33 5.83 -17.05
N VAL A 165 -4.69 5.19 -18.03
CA VAL A 165 -3.47 4.41 -17.80
C VAL A 165 -2.33 5.27 -17.30
N ARG A 166 -2.16 6.46 -17.88
CA ARG A 166 -1.13 7.43 -17.50
C ARG A 166 -1.32 7.99 -16.08
N ARG A 167 -2.56 8.26 -15.67
CA ARG A 167 -2.90 8.69 -14.31
C ARG A 167 -2.60 7.59 -13.29
N ARG A 168 -2.96 6.33 -13.59
CA ARG A 168 -2.61 5.19 -12.73
C ARG A 168 -1.09 5.00 -12.58
N ALA A 169 -0.33 5.31 -13.64
CA ALA A 169 1.13 5.28 -13.55
C ALA A 169 1.67 6.42 -12.66
N LEU A 170 1.11 7.63 -12.75
CA LEU A 170 1.45 8.73 -11.84
C LEU A 170 1.17 8.37 -10.38
N GLU A 171 0.01 7.79 -10.09
CA GLU A 171 -0.38 7.32 -8.76
C GLU A 171 0.59 6.25 -8.24
N SER A 172 1.06 5.37 -9.12
CA SER A 172 1.98 4.28 -8.79
C SER A 172 3.40 4.78 -8.49
N VAL A 173 3.90 5.79 -9.21
CA VAL A 173 5.20 6.41 -8.90
C VAL A 173 5.16 7.32 -7.67
N GLY A 174 3.99 7.55 -7.06
CA GLY A 174 3.88 8.30 -5.81
C GLY A 174 4.72 7.72 -4.67
N PHE A 175 5.00 6.41 -4.67
CA PHE A 175 5.88 5.76 -3.69
C PHE A 175 7.38 5.93 -4.00
N CYS A 176 7.73 6.32 -5.24
CA CYS A 176 9.10 6.32 -5.73
C CYS A 176 9.90 7.50 -5.15
N SER A 177 11.08 7.23 -4.61
CA SER A 177 12.00 8.23 -4.05
C SER A 177 12.83 8.98 -5.11
N ARG A 178 12.72 8.62 -6.39
CA ARG A 178 13.47 9.25 -7.49
C ARG A 178 13.08 10.73 -7.69
N GLU A 179 14.07 11.56 -7.99
CA GLU A 179 13.89 13.01 -8.17
C GLU A 179 12.90 13.37 -9.30
N GLU A 180 12.74 12.49 -10.29
CA GLU A 180 11.82 12.68 -11.41
C GLU A 180 10.34 12.64 -11.01
N THR A 181 9.99 12.06 -9.84
CA THR A 181 8.62 11.96 -9.33
C THR A 181 8.02 13.33 -9.03
N VAL A 182 8.77 14.20 -8.38
CA VAL A 182 8.29 15.52 -7.94
C VAL A 182 7.77 16.38 -9.09
N PRO A 183 8.51 16.64 -10.17
CA PRO A 183 8.02 17.45 -11.27
C PRO A 183 6.84 16.80 -12.03
N LEU A 184 6.67 15.49 -11.99
CA LEU A 184 5.48 14.82 -12.56
C LEU A 184 4.23 15.13 -11.74
N ILE A 185 4.31 15.03 -10.42
CA ILE A 185 3.22 15.36 -9.50
C ILE A 185 2.85 16.85 -9.63
N GLU A 186 3.83 17.75 -9.64
CA GLU A 186 3.59 19.20 -9.83
C GLU A 186 2.86 19.50 -11.14
N LYS A 187 3.32 18.89 -12.23
CA LYS A 187 2.71 19.07 -13.56
C LYS A 187 1.27 18.56 -13.60
N ALA A 188 1.00 17.41 -12.97
CA ALA A 188 -0.33 16.83 -12.89
C ALA A 188 -1.26 17.66 -12.01
N TYR A 189 -0.79 18.21 -10.89
CA TYR A 189 -1.55 19.08 -10.02
C TYR A 189 -1.94 20.40 -10.69
N GLN A 190 -1.15 20.89 -11.64
CA GLN A 190 -1.43 22.08 -12.44
C GLN A 190 -2.28 21.79 -13.69
N HIS A 191 -2.72 20.55 -13.88
CA HIS A 191 -3.50 20.18 -15.04
C HIS A 191 -4.91 20.79 -15.01
N LYS A 192 -5.52 20.97 -16.18
CA LYS A 192 -6.89 21.53 -16.30
C LYS A 192 -7.98 20.51 -16.02
N ASP A 193 -7.71 19.26 -16.27
CA ASP A 193 -8.59 18.13 -16.01
C ASP A 193 -8.47 17.73 -14.55
N THR A 194 -9.60 17.70 -13.83
CA THR A 194 -9.67 17.41 -12.39
C THR A 194 -9.20 16.01 -12.05
N GLY A 195 -9.38 15.03 -12.94
CA GLY A 195 -8.89 13.67 -12.75
C GLY A 195 -7.36 13.60 -12.63
N TRP A 196 -6.60 14.43 -13.37
CA TRP A 196 -5.15 14.54 -13.17
C TRP A 196 -4.79 15.19 -11.85
N VAL A 197 -5.58 16.18 -11.40
CA VAL A 197 -5.37 16.82 -10.09
C VAL A 197 -5.65 15.83 -8.96
N ALA A 198 -6.72 15.02 -9.07
CA ALA A 198 -7.04 13.96 -8.13
C ALA A 198 -5.90 12.92 -8.04
N SER A 199 -5.41 12.44 -9.20
CA SER A 199 -4.28 11.53 -9.25
C SER A 199 -2.98 12.13 -8.67
N ALA A 200 -2.78 13.45 -8.80
CA ALA A 200 -1.66 14.15 -8.17
C ALA A 200 -1.81 14.17 -6.65
N LEU A 201 -3.00 14.47 -6.12
CA LEU A 201 -3.28 14.43 -4.67
C LEU A 201 -3.07 13.01 -4.10
N PHE A 202 -3.53 12.01 -4.82
CA PHE A 202 -3.27 10.61 -4.47
C PHE A 202 -1.77 10.30 -4.40
N ALA A 203 -0.98 10.70 -5.42
CA ALA A 203 0.46 10.50 -5.45
C ALA A 203 1.18 11.28 -4.34
N MET A 204 0.72 12.51 -4.01
CA MET A 204 1.22 13.28 -2.87
C MET A 204 1.06 12.51 -1.56
N GLY A 205 -0.12 11.91 -1.32
CA GLY A 205 -0.37 11.07 -0.15
C GLY A 205 0.57 9.87 -0.07
N ARG A 206 0.82 9.18 -1.20
CA ARG A 206 1.74 8.04 -1.26
C ARG A 206 3.19 8.43 -1.01
N SER A 207 3.61 9.63 -1.44
CA SER A 207 4.98 10.10 -1.24
C SER A 207 5.30 10.44 0.21
N MET A 208 4.28 10.68 1.04
CA MET A 208 4.40 11.16 2.43
C MET A 208 5.35 12.37 2.59
N ASP A 209 5.60 13.13 1.52
CA ASP A 209 6.50 14.27 1.52
C ASP A 209 5.78 15.54 1.99
N SER A 210 6.25 16.12 3.08
CA SER A 210 5.66 17.30 3.71
C SER A 210 5.61 18.55 2.81
N ARG A 211 6.35 18.58 1.70
CA ARG A 211 6.28 19.68 0.71
C ARG A 211 4.86 19.88 0.17
N TRP A 212 4.04 18.83 0.12
CA TRP A 212 2.69 18.84 -0.43
C TRP A 212 1.60 19.23 0.58
N GLU A 213 1.96 19.50 1.84
CA GLU A 213 0.98 19.83 2.88
C GLU A 213 0.05 20.97 2.47
N LYS A 214 0.59 22.00 1.82
CA LYS A 214 -0.18 23.17 1.39
C LYS A 214 -1.21 22.83 0.30
N GLU A 215 -0.82 22.04 -0.69
CA GLU A 215 -1.65 21.61 -1.80
C GLU A 215 -2.77 20.69 -1.29
N VAL A 216 -2.44 19.72 -0.44
CA VAL A 216 -3.39 18.80 0.20
C VAL A 216 -4.38 19.61 1.06
N MET A 217 -3.90 20.45 1.97
CA MET A 217 -4.74 21.29 2.83
C MET A 217 -5.64 22.24 2.05
N GLY A 218 -5.20 22.69 0.88
CA GLY A 218 -5.97 23.56 -0.01
C GLY A 218 -7.19 22.90 -0.64
N ASN A 219 -7.17 21.56 -0.77
CA ASN A 219 -8.22 20.78 -1.42
C ASN A 219 -9.16 20.03 -0.47
N LEU A 220 -8.92 20.04 0.86
CA LEU A 220 -9.78 19.32 1.84
C LEU A 220 -11.27 19.67 1.73
N ASN A 221 -11.62 20.90 1.37
CA ASN A 221 -13.00 21.35 1.21
C ASN A 221 -13.29 21.74 -0.26
N SER A 222 -12.68 21.02 -1.20
CA SER A 222 -12.97 21.26 -2.62
C SER A 222 -14.47 21.04 -2.91
N PRO A 223 -15.11 21.87 -3.75
CA PRO A 223 -16.47 21.61 -4.21
C PRO A 223 -16.55 20.40 -5.16
N ASP A 224 -15.42 19.94 -5.69
CA ASP A 224 -15.29 18.71 -6.45
C ASP A 224 -15.07 17.56 -5.45
N PRO A 225 -16.00 16.58 -5.35
CA PRO A 225 -15.94 15.52 -4.35
C PRO A 225 -14.71 14.60 -4.55
N GLU A 226 -14.28 14.33 -5.81
CA GLU A 226 -13.09 13.52 -6.08
C GLU A 226 -11.83 14.20 -5.53
N LEU A 227 -11.68 15.52 -5.71
CA LEU A 227 -10.54 16.26 -5.16
C LEU A 227 -10.58 16.32 -3.64
N SER A 228 -11.77 16.53 -3.04
CA SER A 228 -11.91 16.53 -1.59
C SER A 228 -11.56 15.16 -1.01
N PHE A 229 -12.07 14.10 -1.58
CA PHE A 229 -11.80 12.72 -1.18
C PHE A 229 -10.30 12.40 -1.20
N GLU A 230 -9.61 12.65 -2.32
CA GLU A 230 -8.18 12.37 -2.43
C GLU A 230 -7.32 13.28 -1.53
N ALA A 231 -7.71 14.52 -1.32
CA ALA A 231 -7.02 15.40 -0.38
C ALA A 231 -7.18 14.94 1.07
N ILE A 232 -8.35 14.46 1.46
CA ILE A 232 -8.62 13.91 2.79
C ILE A 232 -7.74 12.66 3.01
N ARG A 233 -7.74 11.73 2.07
CA ARG A 233 -6.90 10.53 2.14
C ARG A 233 -5.41 10.85 2.21
N ALA A 234 -4.96 11.80 1.37
CA ALA A 234 -3.57 12.26 1.40
C ALA A 234 -3.21 12.88 2.75
N ALA A 235 -4.13 13.65 3.36
CA ALA A 235 -3.91 14.25 4.68
C ALA A 235 -3.74 13.19 5.78
N GLY A 236 -4.50 12.08 5.72
CA GLY A 236 -4.34 10.92 6.60
C GLY A 236 -2.98 10.25 6.41
N LYS A 237 -2.66 9.82 5.17
CA LYS A 237 -1.41 9.15 4.83
C LYS A 237 -0.15 9.95 5.20
N MET A 238 -0.19 11.27 5.04
CA MET A 238 0.88 12.18 5.42
C MET A 238 0.83 12.58 6.90
N GLU A 239 -0.14 12.09 7.66
CA GLU A 239 -0.39 12.43 9.07
C GLU A 239 -0.41 13.95 9.35
N ILE A 240 -1.02 14.73 8.45
CA ILE A 240 -1.04 16.20 8.54
C ILE A 240 -1.84 16.65 9.76
N GLN A 241 -1.16 16.99 10.85
CA GLN A 241 -1.79 17.42 12.11
C GLN A 241 -2.67 18.66 11.95
N ALA A 242 -2.33 19.55 11.02
CA ALA A 242 -3.11 20.75 10.70
C ALA A 242 -4.49 20.43 10.09
N ALA A 243 -4.66 19.23 9.48
CA ALA A 243 -5.94 18.80 8.91
C ALA A 243 -6.95 18.37 9.98
N ARG A 244 -6.49 17.85 11.12
CA ARG A 244 -7.33 17.26 12.18
C ARG A 244 -8.57 18.07 12.52
N LEU A 245 -8.41 19.34 12.85
CA LEU A 245 -9.54 20.19 13.27
C LEU A 245 -10.55 20.40 12.14
N ARG A 246 -10.10 20.43 10.88
CA ARG A 246 -10.98 20.54 9.72
C ARG A 246 -11.77 19.26 9.51
N LEU A 247 -11.11 18.11 9.59
CA LEU A 247 -11.75 16.80 9.45
C LEU A 247 -12.75 16.53 10.59
N LEU A 248 -12.41 16.87 11.84
CA LEU A 248 -13.35 16.80 12.96
C LEU A 248 -14.59 17.68 12.75
N LYS A 249 -14.42 18.87 12.11
CA LYS A 249 -15.53 19.73 11.77
C LYS A 249 -16.39 19.13 10.64
N MET A 250 -15.79 18.50 9.63
CA MET A 250 -16.52 17.79 8.58
C MET A 250 -17.37 16.65 9.18
N LEU A 251 -16.81 15.91 10.12
CA LEU A 251 -17.53 14.85 10.84
C LEU A 251 -18.70 15.37 11.71
N ALA A 252 -18.76 16.67 12.00
CA ALA A 252 -19.91 17.25 12.68
C ALA A 252 -21.15 17.38 11.77
N SER A 253 -20.98 17.33 10.44
CA SER A 253 -22.03 17.30 9.42
C SER A 253 -22.08 15.94 8.73
N TYR A 254 -21.93 14.85 9.48
CA TYR A 254 -21.79 13.48 9.00
C TYR A 254 -22.86 13.09 7.95
N ASP A 255 -24.13 13.34 8.25
CA ASP A 255 -25.29 12.98 7.40
C ASP A 255 -25.33 13.77 6.07
N GLU A 256 -24.61 14.90 5.99
CA GLU A 256 -24.54 15.74 4.79
C GLU A 256 -23.38 15.35 3.86
N LEU A 257 -22.44 14.51 4.33
CA LEU A 257 -21.30 14.06 3.54
C LEU A 257 -21.69 12.92 2.61
N ASP A 258 -21.03 12.87 1.46
CA ASP A 258 -21.02 11.69 0.61
C ASP A 258 -20.41 10.50 1.35
N GLU A 259 -20.88 9.28 1.09
CA GLU A 259 -20.46 8.05 1.78
C GLU A 259 -18.96 7.82 1.70
N ASP A 260 -18.38 7.94 0.48
CA ASP A 260 -16.94 7.78 0.28
C ASP A 260 -16.13 8.83 1.07
N VAL A 261 -16.63 10.07 1.10
CA VAL A 261 -16.01 11.15 1.86
C VAL A 261 -16.10 10.92 3.36
N ARG A 262 -17.24 10.38 3.85
CA ARG A 262 -17.39 9.99 5.27
C ARG A 262 -16.34 8.99 5.70
N GLY A 263 -16.22 7.90 4.94
CA GLY A 263 -15.22 6.86 5.17
C GLY A 263 -13.79 7.42 5.14
N ALA A 264 -13.47 8.25 4.14
CA ALA A 264 -12.16 8.88 4.05
C ALA A 264 -11.85 9.79 5.26
N VAL A 265 -12.82 10.57 5.76
CA VAL A 265 -12.64 11.42 6.95
C VAL A 265 -12.40 10.60 8.21
N ILE A 266 -13.19 9.53 8.42
CA ILE A 266 -13.04 8.63 9.57
C ILE A 266 -11.64 7.99 9.55
N TRP A 267 -11.26 7.40 8.42
CA TRP A 267 -9.97 6.70 8.30
C TRP A 267 -8.79 7.66 8.45
N SER A 268 -8.84 8.83 7.80
CA SER A 268 -7.76 9.83 7.92
C SER A 268 -7.62 10.37 9.33
N LEU A 269 -8.71 10.50 10.07
CA LEU A 269 -8.65 10.87 11.49
C LEU A 269 -8.00 9.77 12.34
N SER A 270 -8.21 8.50 12.03
CA SER A 270 -7.54 7.40 12.74
C SER A 270 -6.03 7.35 12.48
N GLU A 271 -5.58 7.73 11.27
CA GLU A 271 -4.15 7.84 10.91
C GLU A 271 -3.49 9.09 11.56
N ILE A 272 -4.17 10.24 11.54
CA ILE A 272 -3.66 11.49 12.13
C ILE A 272 -3.64 11.41 13.66
N GLY A 273 -4.69 10.89 14.26
CA GLY A 273 -4.85 10.81 15.72
C GLY A 273 -4.92 12.16 16.41
N GLY A 274 -4.72 12.15 17.72
CA GLY A 274 -4.57 13.34 18.54
C GLY A 274 -5.85 13.80 19.24
N GLU A 275 -5.78 14.96 19.92
CA GLU A 275 -6.82 15.42 20.83
C GLU A 275 -8.20 15.53 20.17
N GLY A 276 -9.19 14.87 20.78
CA GLY A 276 -10.61 14.90 20.40
C GLY A 276 -11.02 13.88 19.34
N VAL A 277 -10.07 13.22 18.67
CA VAL A 277 -10.37 12.24 17.59
C VAL A 277 -11.12 11.04 18.18
N ARG A 278 -10.53 10.32 19.12
CA ARG A 278 -11.13 9.14 19.78
C ARG A 278 -12.55 9.43 20.27
N LYS A 279 -12.68 10.51 21.06
CA LYS A 279 -13.98 10.91 21.61
C LYS A 279 -15.05 11.17 20.54
N LYS A 280 -14.64 11.73 19.38
CA LYS A 280 -15.56 12.04 18.30
C LYS A 280 -15.98 10.77 17.55
N LEU A 281 -15.06 9.84 17.28
CA LEU A 281 -15.35 8.56 16.63
C LEU A 281 -16.20 7.67 17.53
N GLU A 282 -15.88 7.53 18.82
CA GLU A 282 -16.70 6.79 19.79
C GLU A 282 -18.13 7.37 19.92
N GLY A 283 -18.25 8.71 19.94
CA GLY A 283 -19.54 9.36 19.97
C GLY A 283 -20.34 9.25 18.67
N LEU A 284 -19.70 8.98 17.55
CA LEU A 284 -20.37 8.64 16.29
C LEU A 284 -20.84 7.19 16.31
N LEU A 285 -20.03 6.26 16.81
CA LEU A 285 -20.37 4.84 16.96
C LEU A 285 -21.67 4.63 17.76
N GLU A 286 -21.90 5.45 18.81
CA GLU A 286 -23.13 5.41 19.60
C GLU A 286 -24.40 5.86 18.83
N GLN A 287 -24.27 6.48 17.68
CA GLN A 287 -25.34 7.07 16.88
C GLN A 287 -25.65 6.29 15.60
N LEU A 288 -24.78 5.37 15.21
CA LEU A 288 -24.96 4.56 14.00
C LEU A 288 -25.85 3.35 14.28
N ASP A 289 -26.69 3.00 13.30
CA ASP A 289 -27.58 1.85 13.32
C ASP A 289 -27.26 0.85 12.17
N ASP A 290 -26.37 1.23 11.24
CA ASP A 290 -25.96 0.40 10.10
C ASP A 290 -24.75 -0.46 10.48
N ASP A 291 -24.87 -1.78 10.28
CA ASP A 291 -23.88 -2.75 10.72
C ASP A 291 -22.53 -2.58 9.97
N ASP A 292 -22.55 -2.23 8.67
CA ASP A 292 -21.35 -2.05 7.86
C ASP A 292 -20.59 -0.75 8.25
N GLU A 293 -21.34 0.35 8.52
CA GLU A 293 -20.75 1.60 9.02
C GLU A 293 -20.18 1.41 10.44
N ILE A 294 -20.80 0.61 11.28
CA ILE A 294 -20.32 0.28 12.64
C ILE A 294 -19.00 -0.50 12.54
N GLU A 295 -18.94 -1.56 11.74
CA GLU A 295 -17.74 -2.37 11.56
C GLU A 295 -16.58 -1.51 11.06
N TYR A 296 -16.80 -0.69 10.03
CA TYR A 296 -15.77 0.22 9.51
C TYR A 296 -15.25 1.22 10.56
N LEU A 297 -16.14 1.75 11.40
CA LEU A 297 -15.76 2.69 12.46
C LEU A 297 -15.00 2.00 13.61
N GLU A 298 -15.36 0.75 13.93
CA GLU A 298 -14.60 -0.08 14.88
C GLU A 298 -13.20 -0.35 14.38
N GLU A 299 -13.00 -0.70 13.10
CA GLU A 299 -11.69 -0.86 12.48
C GLU A 299 -10.86 0.45 12.53
N ALA A 300 -11.50 1.59 12.26
CA ALA A 300 -10.83 2.89 12.35
C ALA A 300 -10.40 3.22 13.80
N LEU A 301 -11.18 2.82 14.81
CA LEU A 301 -10.82 2.98 16.22
C LEU A 301 -9.67 2.07 16.64
N GLU A 302 -9.61 0.84 16.12
CA GLU A 302 -8.48 -0.08 16.32
C GLU A 302 -7.21 0.48 15.68
N ASN A 303 -7.30 1.01 14.45
CA ASN A 303 -6.17 1.67 13.78
C ASN A 303 -5.69 2.91 14.57
N LEU A 304 -6.61 3.69 15.14
CA LEU A 304 -6.26 4.84 15.98
C LEU A 304 -5.50 4.41 17.24
N GLU A 305 -5.94 3.33 17.90
CA GLU A 305 -5.26 2.78 19.07
C GLU A 305 -3.83 2.36 18.74
N PHE A 306 -3.67 1.61 17.65
CA PHE A 306 -2.34 1.22 17.15
C PHE A 306 -1.45 2.43 16.85
N THR A 307 -1.99 3.46 16.20
CA THR A 307 -1.27 4.69 15.85
C THR A 307 -0.83 5.46 17.10
N GLU A 308 -1.70 5.58 18.11
CA GLU A 308 -1.40 6.25 19.38
C GLU A 308 -0.33 5.50 20.17
N ASP A 309 -0.43 4.17 20.26
CA ASP A 309 0.54 3.31 20.95
C ASP A 309 1.91 3.36 20.27
N PHE A 310 1.95 3.33 18.93
CA PHE A 310 3.20 3.43 18.18
C PHE A 310 3.88 4.79 18.36
N LYS A 311 3.11 5.90 18.34
CA LYS A 311 3.64 7.24 18.61
C LYS A 311 4.17 7.37 20.05
N LEU A 312 3.48 6.75 21.01
CA LEU A 312 3.92 6.72 22.41
C LEU A 312 5.23 5.94 22.57
N ALA A 313 5.33 4.75 21.96
CA ALA A 313 6.55 3.93 21.99
C ALA A 313 7.73 4.65 21.33
N GLY A 314 7.54 5.29 20.18
CA GLY A 314 8.57 6.07 19.50
C GLY A 314 9.05 7.29 20.31
N MET A 315 8.18 7.91 21.10
CA MET A 315 8.58 8.98 22.03
C MET A 315 9.47 8.45 23.17
N PHE A 316 9.16 7.27 23.71
CA PHE A 316 9.99 6.63 24.75
C PHE A 316 11.36 6.23 24.22
N ASP A 317 11.43 5.68 23.00
CA ASP A 317 12.71 5.30 22.36
C ASP A 317 13.61 6.54 22.13
N LEU A 318 13.04 7.64 21.68
CA LEU A 318 13.77 8.90 21.48
C LEU A 318 14.27 9.53 22.78
N GLU A 319 13.50 9.46 23.88
CA GLU A 319 13.96 9.90 25.20
C GLU A 319 15.07 8.99 25.74
N THR A 320 14.94 7.67 25.52
CA THR A 320 15.96 6.71 25.94
C THR A 320 17.26 6.90 25.17
N LEU A 321 17.20 7.16 23.86
CA LEU A 321 18.38 7.45 23.02
C LEU A 321 19.04 8.78 23.41
N LYS A 322 18.26 9.83 23.68
CA LYS A 322 18.80 11.12 24.16
C LYS A 322 19.47 10.98 25.51
N ASN A 323 18.91 10.21 26.42
CA ASN A 323 19.51 9.97 27.74
C ASN A 323 20.79 9.13 27.62
N ALA A 324 20.82 8.11 26.72
CA ALA A 324 22.02 7.32 26.47
C ALA A 324 23.14 8.13 25.79
N GLU A 325 22.82 9.10 24.91
CA GLU A 325 23.81 10.04 24.37
C GLU A 325 24.32 11.02 25.42
N LEU A 326 23.46 11.50 26.36
CA LEU A 326 23.88 12.34 27.46
C LEU A 326 24.82 11.60 28.43
N ASP A 327 24.49 10.36 28.79
CA ASP A 327 25.33 9.52 29.66
C ASP A 327 26.70 9.24 29.04
N THR A 328 26.76 8.98 27.73
CA THR A 328 28.04 8.80 27.01
C THR A 328 28.87 10.08 26.91
N VAL A 329 28.26 11.25 26.82
CA VAL A 329 28.97 12.54 26.83
C VAL A 329 29.51 12.84 28.21
N ILE A 330 28.76 12.53 29.27
CA ILE A 330 29.20 12.71 30.67
C ILE A 330 30.37 11.77 30.98
N ASP A 331 30.32 10.51 30.55
CA ASP A 331 31.42 9.55 30.74
C ASP A 331 32.70 9.98 30.00
N LEU A 332 32.57 10.55 28.77
CA LEU A 332 33.69 11.07 28.02
C LEU A 332 34.31 12.35 28.61
N GLU A 333 33.52 13.20 29.29
CA GLU A 333 34.02 14.35 30.03
C GLU A 333 34.75 13.93 31.32
N HIS A 334 34.26 12.90 32.03
CA HIS A 334 34.93 12.35 33.20
C HIS A 334 36.24 11.63 32.86
N ALA A 335 36.28 10.88 31.76
CA ALA A 335 37.49 10.21 31.26
C ALA A 335 38.59 11.21 30.81
N ARG A 336 38.21 12.41 30.36
CA ARG A 336 39.17 13.49 30.01
C ARG A 336 39.78 14.20 31.21
N LEU A 337 39.16 14.09 32.36
CA LEU A 337 39.65 14.75 33.60
C LEU A 337 40.59 13.84 34.42
N GLU A 338 40.69 12.55 34.08
CA GLU A 338 41.58 11.58 34.76
C GLU A 338 42.95 11.38 34.06
N ASP A 339 43.14 11.88 32.83
CA ASP A 339 44.36 11.67 32.01
C ASP A 339 45.37 12.85 32.05
N ASP A 340 45.24 13.81 32.96
CA ASP A 340 46.25 14.88 33.19
C ASP A 340 47.31 14.45 34.23
N GLU A 341 48.06 13.36 34.00
CA GLU A 341 49.38 13.16 34.57
C GLU A 341 50.45 13.70 33.63
N PRO A 342 51.45 14.48 34.13
CA PRO A 342 52.48 15.10 33.30
C PRO A 342 53.49 14.05 32.83
N LEU A 343 53.64 13.90 31.53
CA LEU A 343 54.71 13.14 30.91
C LEU A 343 56.08 13.73 31.27
N SER A 344 56.86 13.01 32.08
CA SER A 344 58.26 13.29 32.32
C SER A 344 59.08 12.84 31.10
N TRP A 345 59.76 13.82 30.48
CA TRP A 345 60.76 13.57 29.45
C TRP A 345 62.02 13.08 30.13
N GLU A 346 62.42 11.83 29.95
CA GLU A 346 63.80 11.37 30.14
C GLU A 346 64.43 11.12 28.77
N ASP A 347 65.51 11.83 28.56
CA ASP A 347 66.44 11.70 27.41
C ASP A 347 67.13 10.33 27.48
N ASP A 348 67.06 9.55 26.44
CA ASP A 348 68.01 8.46 26.25
C ASP A 348 68.66 8.55 24.87
N GLU A 349 69.98 8.60 25.02
CA GLU A 349 71.00 8.83 24.02
C GLU A 349 71.10 7.74 22.90
N TYR A 350 71.37 8.25 21.78
CA TYR A 350 71.92 7.63 20.56
C TYR A 350 73.10 6.70 20.82
N ASN A 351 73.11 5.50 20.30
CA ASN A 351 74.32 4.81 19.88
C ASN A 351 74.06 3.91 18.67
N GLY A 352 74.73 4.27 17.61
CA GLY A 352 74.73 3.53 16.37
C GLY A 352 75.75 2.38 16.39
N ALA A 353 75.63 1.45 15.53
CA ALA A 353 76.69 0.71 14.86
C ALA A 353 76.17 -0.06 13.65
N ASP A 354 76.93 0.06 12.62
CA ASP A 354 76.92 -0.54 11.29
C ASP A 354 76.95 -2.09 11.26
N GLU A 355 76.53 -2.61 10.17
CA GLU A 355 77.19 -3.64 9.29
C GLU A 355 76.11 -4.32 8.45
N GLU A 356 76.06 -4.09 7.18
CA GLU A 356 76.66 -4.78 6.02
C GLU A 356 76.26 -6.26 5.88
N ASP A 357 75.76 -6.53 4.70
CA ASP A 357 76.04 -7.59 3.72
C ASP A 357 74.95 -8.66 3.42
N GLU A 358 74.64 -8.66 2.12
CA GLU A 358 74.52 -9.79 1.16
C GLU A 358 73.52 -10.96 1.43
N GLU A 359 72.54 -11.18 0.61
CA GLU A 359 72.48 -11.75 -0.76
C GLU A 359 71.09 -11.57 -1.40
#